data_9e5ee9b7af4f8ffe52f0e88baad68f81
#
_entry.id   9e5ee9b7af4f8ffe52f0e88baad68f81
#
_cell.length_a   1.000
_cell.length_b   1.000
_cell.length_c   1.000
_cell.angle_alpha   90.00
_cell.angle_beta   90.00
_cell.angle_gamma   90.00
#
_symmetry.space_group_name_H-M   'P 1'
#
loop_
_entity.id
_entity.type
_entity.pdbx_description
1 polymer ?
#
loop_
_entity_poly.entity_id
_entity_poly.type
_entity_poly.pdbx_seq_one_letter_code
_entity_poly.pdbx_strand_id
1 'polypeptide(L)'
;MIILSIDSSSKCLTVALKIDDSIDQNFVNDERASKVILVEIDKILKKYDIKRETIDYIVFNRGPGSFTGTRVASSVIQAIAYTHNIPVIGISSMWLMAFQASRIRPLDKYCCLKHAYGEMIYISHFSPPLNKKNINVKLIKRNELSIKDNENVVIEDSTFIKMFNLQHPNIINLSEHNKNLDAVSQIEALGNDDYKDKNFNLETTFPDYADHEV
;
A
#
# COMPACT_ATOMS: atom_id res chain seq x y z
N MET A 1 20.72 -7.42 3.08
CA MET A 1 19.77 -7.00 2.01
C MET A 1 19.18 -5.64 2.38
N ILE A 2 19.26 -4.68 1.47
CA ILE A 2 18.82 -3.30 1.68
C ILE A 2 17.55 -3.07 0.87
N ILE A 3 16.44 -2.71 1.53
CA ILE A 3 15.14 -2.44 0.89
C ILE A 3 14.68 -1.05 1.29
N LEU A 4 14.41 -0.21 0.29
CA LEU A 4 13.74 1.09 0.47
C LEU A 4 12.24 0.91 0.19
N SER A 5 11.39 1.27 1.14
CA SER A 5 9.94 1.22 0.97
C SER A 5 9.31 2.60 1.09
N ILE A 6 8.31 2.88 0.25
CA ILE A 6 7.67 4.20 0.19
C ILE A 6 6.15 4.03 0.12
N ASP A 7 5.43 4.73 0.99
CA ASP A 7 3.98 4.85 0.91
C ASP A 7 3.55 6.32 0.94
N SER A 8 2.82 6.74 -0.07
CA SER A 8 2.12 8.02 -0.14
C SER A 8 0.69 7.86 -0.67
N SER A 9 0.13 6.67 -0.48
CA SER A 9 -1.23 6.34 -0.90
C SER A 9 -2.33 6.92 0.01
N SER A 10 -1.94 7.45 1.16
CA SER A 10 -2.81 8.13 2.14
C SER A 10 -2.46 9.63 2.28
N LYS A 11 -2.94 10.28 3.33
CA LYS A 11 -2.55 11.67 3.67
C LYS A 11 -1.12 11.77 4.22
N CYS A 12 -0.58 10.66 4.71
CA CYS A 12 0.75 10.61 5.28
C CYS A 12 1.73 10.05 4.25
N LEU A 13 2.95 10.58 4.25
CA LEU A 13 4.08 9.95 3.59
C LEU A 13 4.85 9.13 4.61
N THR A 14 5.11 7.88 4.30
CA THR A 14 6.04 7.04 5.06
C THR A 14 7.16 6.54 4.16
N VAL A 15 8.38 6.56 4.68
CA VAL A 15 9.58 6.05 4.01
C VAL A 15 10.30 5.15 4.99
N ALA A 16 10.46 3.88 4.66
CA ALA A 16 11.14 2.90 5.49
C ALA A 16 12.39 2.36 4.80
N LEU A 17 13.40 2.06 5.59
CA LEU A 17 14.63 1.41 5.17
C LEU A 17 14.81 0.13 5.97
N LYS A 18 14.90 -1.00 5.29
CA LYS A 18 15.31 -2.27 5.87
C LYS A 18 16.76 -2.53 5.53
N ILE A 19 17.56 -2.85 6.54
CA ILE A 19 18.93 -3.32 6.41
C ILE A 19 19.02 -4.64 7.17
N ASP A 20 19.15 -5.73 6.43
CA ASP A 20 19.08 -7.10 6.94
C ASP A 20 17.78 -7.35 7.75
N ASP A 21 17.87 -7.49 9.08
CA ASP A 21 16.73 -7.73 9.95
C ASP A 21 16.18 -6.46 10.62
N SER A 22 16.88 -5.33 10.46
CA SER A 22 16.49 -4.05 11.07
C SER A 22 15.65 -3.21 10.12
N ILE A 23 14.59 -2.60 10.63
CA ILE A 23 13.72 -1.68 9.89
C ILE A 23 13.62 -0.36 10.65
N ASP A 24 13.82 0.75 9.94
CA ASP A 24 13.57 2.11 10.43
C ASP A 24 12.61 2.85 9.50
N GLN A 25 11.86 3.82 10.02
CA GLN A 25 10.86 4.53 9.26
C GLN A 25 10.80 6.02 9.61
N ASN A 26 10.72 6.86 8.59
CA ASN A 26 10.31 8.26 8.69
C ASN A 26 8.80 8.36 8.41
N PHE A 27 8.14 9.24 9.13
CA PHE A 27 6.72 9.49 9.02
C PHE A 27 6.46 10.99 8.93
N VAL A 28 5.76 11.43 7.88
CA VAL A 28 5.44 12.84 7.65
C VAL A 28 3.94 13.02 7.45
N ASN A 29 3.35 13.80 8.36
CA ASN A 29 1.95 14.21 8.29
C ASN A 29 1.81 15.61 7.71
N ASP A 30 0.65 15.89 7.13
CA ASP A 30 0.19 17.23 6.75
C ASP A 30 1.06 17.95 5.72
N GLU A 31 2.01 17.25 5.09
CA GLU A 31 2.83 17.78 4.01
C GLU A 31 2.52 17.06 2.68
N ARG A 32 2.60 17.81 1.58
CA ARG A 32 2.45 17.20 0.25
C ARG A 32 3.65 16.32 -0.07
N ALA A 33 3.40 15.05 -0.39
CA ALA A 33 4.46 14.10 -0.76
C ALA A 33 5.43 14.68 -1.81
N SER A 34 4.93 15.45 -2.78
CA SER A 34 5.75 16.09 -3.82
C SER A 34 6.82 17.05 -3.30
N LYS A 35 6.64 17.61 -2.09
CA LYS A 35 7.62 18.53 -1.49
C LYS A 35 8.67 17.82 -0.64
N VAL A 36 8.32 16.67 -0.06
CA VAL A 36 9.12 16.08 1.03
C VAL A 36 9.68 14.69 0.71
N ILE A 37 9.14 13.98 -0.28
CA ILE A 37 9.50 12.58 -0.55
C ILE A 37 11.00 12.38 -0.79
N LEU A 38 11.64 13.20 -1.60
CA LEU A 38 13.09 13.11 -1.85
C LEU A 38 13.90 13.45 -0.60
N VAL A 39 13.44 14.42 0.19
CA VAL A 39 14.10 14.82 1.43
C VAL A 39 14.05 13.69 2.45
N GLU A 40 12.90 13.02 2.58
CA GLU A 40 12.74 11.91 3.53
C GLU A 40 13.51 10.67 3.09
N ILE A 41 13.57 10.37 1.79
CA ILE A 41 14.46 9.34 1.25
C ILE A 41 15.92 9.65 1.59
N ASP A 42 16.37 10.89 1.33
CA ASP A 42 17.75 11.29 1.63
C ASP A 42 18.08 11.25 3.11
N LYS A 43 17.15 11.67 3.98
CA LYS A 43 17.33 11.62 5.42
C LYS A 43 17.57 10.19 5.92
N ILE A 44 16.70 9.25 5.50
CA ILE A 44 16.82 7.87 6.00
C ILE A 44 18.07 7.17 5.45
N LEU A 45 18.43 7.40 4.19
CA LEU A 45 19.63 6.85 3.59
C LEU A 45 20.90 7.42 4.25
N LYS A 46 20.97 8.72 4.47
CA LYS A 46 22.11 9.38 5.15
C LYS A 46 22.28 8.94 6.59
N LYS A 47 21.18 8.69 7.32
CA LYS A 47 21.23 8.21 8.71
C LYS A 47 22.02 6.92 8.85
N TYR A 48 21.99 6.07 7.83
CA TYR A 48 22.67 4.75 7.81
C TYR A 48 23.86 4.69 6.85
N ASP A 49 24.30 5.83 6.29
CA ASP A 49 25.38 5.93 5.29
C ASP A 49 25.14 5.00 4.07
N ILE A 50 23.89 4.86 3.66
CA ILE A 50 23.50 4.03 2.51
C ILE A 50 23.49 4.88 1.24
N LYS A 51 24.19 4.39 0.21
CA LYS A 51 24.15 4.98 -1.13
C LYS A 51 23.01 4.36 -1.94
N ARG A 52 22.39 5.16 -2.83
CA ARG A 52 21.22 4.70 -3.62
C ARG A 52 21.55 3.48 -4.48
N GLU A 53 22.75 3.42 -5.05
CA GLU A 53 23.23 2.29 -5.86
C GLU A 53 23.39 0.97 -5.11
N THR A 54 23.39 1.00 -3.77
CA THR A 54 23.50 -0.22 -2.93
C THR A 54 22.14 -0.75 -2.49
N ILE A 55 21.03 -0.12 -2.90
CA ILE A 55 19.69 -0.60 -2.62
C ILE A 55 19.41 -1.84 -3.48
N ASP A 56 19.02 -2.94 -2.84
CA ASP A 56 18.70 -4.19 -3.53
C ASP A 56 17.30 -4.15 -4.16
N TYR A 57 16.31 -3.54 -3.47
CA TYR A 57 14.91 -3.45 -3.92
C TYR A 57 14.28 -2.15 -3.47
N ILE A 58 13.39 -1.62 -4.31
CA ILE A 58 12.45 -0.58 -3.92
C ILE A 58 11.04 -1.17 -3.86
N VAL A 59 10.32 -0.89 -2.77
CA VAL A 59 8.93 -1.32 -2.58
C VAL A 59 8.05 -0.09 -2.49
N PHE A 60 6.86 -0.13 -3.06
CA PHE A 60 5.94 0.99 -2.91
C PHE A 60 4.48 0.55 -2.98
N ASN A 61 3.62 1.36 -2.37
CA ASN A 61 2.18 1.22 -2.51
C ASN A 61 1.72 1.83 -3.83
N ARG A 62 1.27 0.97 -4.77
CA ARG A 62 0.79 1.41 -6.08
C ARG A 62 -0.67 1.84 -6.07
N GLY A 63 -1.32 1.83 -4.90
CA GLY A 63 -2.72 2.19 -4.73
C GLY A 63 -3.68 0.96 -4.74
N PRO A 64 -4.98 1.22 -4.86
CA PRO A 64 -5.62 2.52 -4.98
C PRO A 64 -5.52 3.37 -3.70
N GLY A 65 -5.46 4.68 -3.88
CA GLY A 65 -5.33 5.63 -2.77
C GLY A 65 -5.26 7.07 -3.25
N SER A 66 -4.46 7.91 -2.57
CA SER A 66 -4.25 9.30 -2.96
C SER A 66 -3.83 9.42 -4.41
N PHE A 67 -4.67 10.07 -5.24
CA PHE A 67 -4.44 10.24 -6.66
C PHE A 67 -3.10 10.92 -6.99
N THR A 68 -2.77 11.96 -6.25
CA THR A 68 -1.50 12.69 -6.41
C THR A 68 -0.35 11.94 -5.74
N GLY A 69 -0.56 11.43 -4.53
CA GLY A 69 0.48 10.76 -3.75
C GLY A 69 1.06 9.55 -4.47
N THR A 70 0.23 8.63 -4.92
CA THR A 70 0.69 7.41 -5.61
C THR A 70 1.47 7.72 -6.90
N ARG A 71 1.06 8.77 -7.66
CA ARG A 71 1.78 9.18 -8.87
C ARG A 71 3.12 9.84 -8.56
N VAL A 72 3.18 10.67 -7.53
CA VAL A 72 4.43 11.28 -7.07
C VAL A 72 5.42 10.20 -6.64
N ALA A 73 4.98 9.24 -5.80
CA ALA A 73 5.83 8.12 -5.41
C ALA A 73 6.32 7.32 -6.62
N SER A 74 5.42 6.93 -7.52
CA SER A 74 5.74 6.21 -8.76
C SER A 74 6.82 6.95 -9.57
N SER A 75 6.65 8.25 -9.83
CA SER A 75 7.60 9.04 -10.62
C SER A 75 8.99 9.13 -9.97
N VAL A 76 9.03 9.34 -8.64
CA VAL A 76 10.31 9.39 -7.90
C VAL A 76 11.00 8.04 -7.91
N ILE A 77 10.24 6.96 -7.69
CA ILE A 77 10.76 5.59 -7.68
C ILE A 77 11.27 5.20 -9.07
N GLN A 78 10.53 5.53 -10.14
CA GLN A 78 10.98 5.32 -11.52
C GLN A 78 12.34 5.97 -11.78
N ALA A 79 12.51 7.24 -11.38
CA ALA A 79 13.77 7.95 -11.57
C ALA A 79 14.94 7.29 -10.84
N ILE A 80 14.75 6.92 -9.57
CA ILE A 80 15.80 6.28 -8.76
C ILE A 80 16.10 4.88 -9.28
N ALA A 81 15.08 4.07 -9.48
CA ALA A 81 15.20 2.68 -9.89
C ALA A 81 15.82 2.54 -11.30
N TYR A 82 15.38 3.38 -12.24
CA TYR A 82 15.94 3.40 -13.60
C TYR A 82 17.43 3.77 -13.61
N THR A 83 17.81 4.81 -12.85
CA THR A 83 19.20 5.29 -12.81
C THR A 83 20.17 4.24 -12.28
N HIS A 84 19.74 3.43 -11.33
CA HIS A 84 20.60 2.45 -10.63
C HIS A 84 20.25 1.00 -10.97
N ASN A 85 19.34 0.77 -11.94
CA ASN A 85 18.83 -0.55 -12.33
C ASN A 85 18.29 -1.38 -11.15
N ILE A 86 17.57 -0.73 -10.22
CA ILE A 86 17.02 -1.36 -9.02
C ILE A 86 15.65 -1.99 -9.34
N PRO A 87 15.40 -3.26 -9.03
CA PRO A 87 14.09 -3.87 -9.19
C PRO A 87 13.06 -3.24 -8.24
N VAL A 88 11.82 -3.06 -8.74
CA VAL A 88 10.73 -2.44 -7.99
C VAL A 88 9.60 -3.44 -7.76
N ILE A 89 9.12 -3.49 -6.53
CA ILE A 89 7.98 -4.32 -6.10
C ILE A 89 6.81 -3.39 -5.76
N GLY A 90 5.78 -3.42 -6.59
CA GLY A 90 4.54 -2.68 -6.35
C GLY A 90 3.54 -3.51 -5.56
N ILE A 91 3.01 -2.97 -4.46
CA ILE A 91 2.00 -3.62 -3.62
C ILE A 91 0.68 -2.86 -3.70
N SER A 92 -0.41 -3.58 -3.96
CA SER A 92 -1.75 -2.98 -3.94
C SER A 92 -2.20 -2.69 -2.51
N SER A 93 -2.77 -1.50 -2.27
CA SER A 93 -3.40 -1.14 -0.99
C SER A 93 -4.47 -2.14 -0.57
N MET A 94 -5.30 -2.59 -1.51
CA MET A 94 -6.41 -3.51 -1.20
C MET A 94 -5.88 -4.88 -0.79
N TRP A 95 -4.82 -5.36 -1.46
CA TRP A 95 -4.18 -6.61 -1.05
C TRP A 95 -3.49 -6.49 0.31
N LEU A 96 -2.81 -5.35 0.56
CA LEU A 96 -2.15 -5.09 1.84
C LEU A 96 -3.16 -5.04 3.00
N MET A 97 -4.37 -4.48 2.77
CA MET A 97 -5.47 -4.54 3.74
C MET A 97 -5.86 -5.98 4.08
N ALA A 98 -6.07 -6.83 3.07
CA ALA A 98 -6.39 -8.24 3.29
C ALA A 98 -5.26 -8.99 4.02
N PHE A 99 -4.01 -8.72 3.66
CA PHE A 99 -2.83 -9.28 4.34
C PHE A 99 -2.79 -8.89 5.81
N GLN A 100 -2.95 -7.61 6.15
CA GLN A 100 -2.98 -7.16 7.54
C GLN A 100 -4.17 -7.74 8.31
N ALA A 101 -5.36 -7.81 7.67
CA ALA A 101 -6.54 -8.44 8.28
C ALA A 101 -6.31 -9.94 8.56
N SER A 102 -5.62 -10.66 7.70
CA SER A 102 -5.30 -12.08 7.89
C SER A 102 -4.39 -12.33 9.10
N ARG A 103 -3.56 -11.36 9.44
CA ARG A 103 -2.69 -11.40 10.64
C ARG A 103 -3.44 -11.09 11.93
N ILE A 104 -4.61 -10.41 11.85
CA ILE A 104 -5.50 -10.16 13.00
C ILE A 104 -6.40 -11.37 13.21
N ARG A 105 -7.07 -11.80 12.15
CA ARG A 105 -8.03 -12.91 12.16
C ARG A 105 -7.93 -13.68 10.85
N PRO A 106 -7.35 -14.89 10.84
CA PRO A 106 -7.36 -15.77 9.67
C PRO A 106 -8.80 -16.18 9.34
N LEU A 107 -9.25 -15.84 8.13
CA LEU A 107 -10.61 -16.09 7.61
C LEU A 107 -10.55 -16.55 6.17
N ASP A 108 -11.60 -17.21 5.71
CA ASP A 108 -11.70 -17.75 4.34
C ASP A 108 -11.91 -16.65 3.29
N LYS A 109 -12.48 -15.50 3.69
CA LYS A 109 -12.78 -14.39 2.78
C LYS A 109 -12.68 -13.05 3.48
N TYR A 110 -12.18 -12.03 2.73
CA TYR A 110 -12.10 -10.64 3.15
C TYR A 110 -12.72 -9.76 2.07
N CYS A 111 -13.62 -8.85 2.46
CA CYS A 111 -14.16 -7.78 1.65
C CYS A 111 -13.46 -6.47 2.07
N CYS A 112 -12.48 -6.03 1.31
CA CYS A 112 -11.74 -4.81 1.61
C CYS A 112 -12.46 -3.60 1.02
N LEU A 113 -12.69 -2.58 1.82
CA LEU A 113 -13.33 -1.32 1.44
C LEU A 113 -12.40 -0.15 1.73
N LYS A 114 -12.21 0.73 0.76
CA LYS A 114 -11.40 1.94 0.89
C LYS A 114 -12.11 3.12 0.24
N HIS A 115 -12.09 4.27 0.92
CA HIS A 115 -12.64 5.50 0.34
C HIS A 115 -11.81 5.94 -0.86
N ALA A 116 -12.50 6.30 -1.94
CA ALA A 116 -11.88 6.86 -3.13
C ALA A 116 -12.01 8.41 -3.12
N TYR A 117 -13.14 8.93 -3.55
CA TYR A 117 -13.46 10.36 -3.53
C TYR A 117 -14.99 10.54 -3.51
N GLY A 118 -15.48 11.63 -2.89
CA GLY A 118 -16.92 11.86 -2.76
C GLY A 118 -17.64 10.66 -2.15
N GLU A 119 -18.61 10.11 -2.85
CA GLU A 119 -19.33 8.90 -2.47
C GLU A 119 -18.80 7.61 -3.12
N MET A 120 -17.60 7.65 -3.72
CA MET A 120 -17.01 6.51 -4.39
C MET A 120 -16.19 5.67 -3.43
N ILE A 121 -16.29 4.35 -3.58
CA ILE A 121 -15.64 3.34 -2.74
C ILE A 121 -14.88 2.35 -3.63
N TYR A 122 -13.62 2.11 -3.31
CA TYR A 122 -12.89 0.96 -3.82
C TYR A 122 -13.31 -0.29 -3.06
N ILE A 123 -13.65 -1.36 -3.77
CA ILE A 123 -14.00 -2.66 -3.21
C ILE A 123 -13.18 -3.76 -3.87
N SER A 124 -12.70 -4.69 -3.07
CA SER A 124 -12.01 -5.89 -3.56
C SER A 124 -12.25 -7.06 -2.61
N HIS A 125 -12.34 -8.27 -3.16
CA HIS A 125 -12.54 -9.49 -2.39
C HIS A 125 -11.31 -10.39 -2.49
N PHE A 126 -10.91 -10.94 -1.36
CA PHE A 126 -9.75 -11.83 -1.26
C PHE A 126 -10.11 -13.11 -0.54
N SER A 127 -9.49 -14.21 -0.99
CA SER A 127 -9.54 -15.50 -0.32
C SER A 127 -8.13 -16.07 -0.20
N PRO A 128 -7.76 -16.68 0.93
CA PRO A 128 -6.48 -17.37 1.06
C PRO A 128 -6.33 -18.55 0.08
N PRO A 129 -5.12 -18.81 -0.40
CA PRO A 129 -3.90 -18.03 -0.17
C PRO A 129 -3.95 -16.69 -0.90
N LEU A 130 -3.56 -15.61 -0.17
CA LEU A 130 -3.63 -14.25 -0.71
C LEU A 130 -2.63 -14.07 -1.85
N ASN A 131 -3.13 -13.92 -3.07
CA ASN A 131 -2.30 -13.72 -4.25
C ASN A 131 -2.14 -12.22 -4.54
N LYS A 132 -0.89 -11.76 -4.76
CA LYS A 132 -0.56 -10.38 -5.15
C LYS A 132 -0.83 -10.09 -6.63
N LYS A 133 -1.06 -11.12 -7.43
CA LYS A 133 -1.36 -11.00 -8.87
C LYS A 133 -2.86 -11.06 -9.11
N ASN A 134 -3.32 -10.41 -10.18
CA ASN A 134 -4.72 -10.44 -10.62
C ASN A 134 -5.70 -9.92 -9.55
N ILE A 135 -5.34 -8.82 -8.90
CA ILE A 135 -6.20 -8.17 -7.92
C ILE A 135 -7.31 -7.43 -8.69
N ASN A 136 -8.55 -7.83 -8.46
CA ASN A 136 -9.71 -7.14 -9.02
C ASN A 136 -10.16 -6.06 -8.05
N VAL A 137 -9.95 -4.80 -8.41
CA VAL A 137 -10.42 -3.63 -7.67
C VAL A 137 -11.52 -2.95 -8.45
N LYS A 138 -12.71 -2.88 -7.89
CA LYS A 138 -13.85 -2.16 -8.46
C LYS A 138 -14.01 -0.81 -7.78
N LEU A 139 -14.45 0.19 -8.55
CA LEU A 139 -14.86 1.49 -8.06
C LEU A 139 -16.39 1.57 -8.16
N ILE A 140 -17.07 1.68 -7.03
CA ILE A 140 -18.53 1.70 -6.94
C ILE A 140 -19.03 2.95 -6.21
N LYS A 141 -20.27 3.32 -6.44
CA LYS A 141 -20.94 4.35 -5.63
C LYS A 141 -21.43 3.75 -4.31
N ARG A 142 -21.55 4.58 -3.28
CA ARG A 142 -22.07 4.19 -1.97
C ARG A 142 -23.41 3.45 -2.06
N ASN A 143 -24.33 3.91 -2.89
CA ASN A 143 -25.67 3.31 -3.06
C ASN A 143 -25.65 1.94 -3.76
N GLU A 144 -24.54 1.58 -4.39
CA GLU A 144 -24.31 0.27 -5.03
C GLU A 144 -23.63 -0.72 -4.08
N LEU A 145 -23.15 -0.24 -2.91
CA LEU A 145 -22.49 -1.08 -1.91
C LEU A 145 -23.49 -2.08 -1.33
N SER A 146 -23.29 -3.35 -1.63
CA SER A 146 -24.07 -4.45 -1.09
C SER A 146 -23.09 -5.46 -0.45
N ILE A 147 -23.18 -5.60 0.87
CA ILE A 147 -22.34 -6.51 1.66
C ILE A 147 -23.27 -7.49 2.35
N LYS A 148 -22.94 -8.77 2.28
CA LYS A 148 -23.72 -9.82 2.95
C LYS A 148 -23.28 -9.92 4.42
N ASP A 149 -24.19 -10.19 5.32
CA ASP A 149 -23.93 -10.30 6.78
C ASP A 149 -22.84 -11.32 7.14
N ASN A 150 -22.60 -12.31 6.28
CA ASN A 150 -21.58 -13.33 6.48
C ASN A 150 -20.20 -12.96 5.87
N GLU A 151 -20.05 -11.79 5.26
CA GLU A 151 -18.76 -11.31 4.77
C GLU A 151 -17.96 -10.68 5.90
N ASN A 152 -16.64 -10.70 5.78
CA ASN A 152 -15.74 -10.04 6.73
C ASN A 152 -15.23 -8.77 6.07
N VAL A 153 -15.71 -7.64 6.55
CA VAL A 153 -15.39 -6.32 6.01
C VAL A 153 -14.11 -5.81 6.62
N VAL A 154 -13.16 -5.41 5.79
CA VAL A 154 -11.88 -4.82 6.21
C VAL A 154 -11.86 -3.36 5.82
N ILE A 155 -11.56 -2.49 6.79
CA ILE A 155 -11.41 -1.05 6.62
C ILE A 155 -10.09 -0.57 7.25
N GLU A 156 -9.56 0.56 6.77
CA GLU A 156 -8.33 1.13 7.33
C GLU A 156 -8.55 1.69 8.74
N ASP A 157 -9.60 2.51 8.89
CA ASP A 157 -9.92 3.19 10.15
C ASP A 157 -11.42 3.48 10.31
N SER A 158 -11.80 3.95 11.48
CA SER A 158 -13.20 4.27 11.82
C SER A 158 -13.79 5.47 11.05
N THR A 159 -12.97 6.25 10.33
CA THR A 159 -13.44 7.37 9.51
C THR A 159 -14.33 6.86 8.40
N PHE A 160 -14.01 5.69 7.82
CA PHE A 160 -14.84 5.03 6.81
C PHE A 160 -16.24 4.71 7.35
N ILE A 161 -16.34 4.14 8.56
CA ILE A 161 -17.63 3.82 9.19
C ILE A 161 -18.50 5.07 9.33
N LYS A 162 -17.90 6.17 9.83
CA LYS A 162 -18.60 7.44 10.06
C LYS A 162 -19.03 8.08 8.74
N MET A 163 -18.16 8.08 7.74
CA MET A 163 -18.39 8.72 6.44
C MET A 163 -19.54 8.04 5.66
N PHE A 164 -19.57 6.72 5.69
CA PHE A 164 -20.53 5.93 4.92
C PHE A 164 -21.70 5.40 5.75
N ASN A 165 -21.76 5.71 7.07
CA ASN A 165 -22.71 5.15 8.02
C ASN A 165 -22.80 3.62 7.88
N LEU A 166 -21.61 2.97 7.84
CA LEU A 166 -21.52 1.53 7.63
C LEU A 166 -21.94 0.79 8.91
N GLN A 167 -22.97 -0.05 8.78
CA GLN A 167 -23.40 -0.97 9.83
C GLN A 167 -23.20 -2.39 9.35
N HIS A 168 -22.31 -3.12 9.98
CA HIS A 168 -22.03 -4.51 9.60
C HIS A 168 -21.53 -5.29 10.82
N PRO A 169 -21.98 -6.56 11.04
CA PRO A 169 -21.62 -7.34 12.23
C PRO A 169 -20.14 -7.75 12.28
N ASN A 170 -19.50 -7.90 11.11
CA ASN A 170 -18.15 -8.46 10.99
C ASN A 170 -17.18 -7.45 10.39
N ILE A 171 -16.85 -6.38 11.10
CA ILE A 171 -15.86 -5.38 10.68
C ILE A 171 -14.49 -5.69 11.30
N ILE A 172 -13.45 -5.65 10.50
CA ILE A 172 -12.05 -5.64 10.91
C ILE A 172 -11.52 -4.24 10.63
N ASN A 173 -11.37 -3.43 11.66
CA ASN A 173 -10.79 -2.11 11.60
C ASN A 173 -9.28 -2.21 11.87
N LEU A 174 -8.45 -2.00 10.85
CA LEU A 174 -7.02 -2.20 10.95
C LEU A 174 -6.37 -1.30 11.99
N SER A 175 -6.80 -0.04 12.10
CA SER A 175 -6.22 0.92 13.05
C SER A 175 -6.47 0.54 14.51
N GLU A 176 -7.58 -0.10 14.84
CA GLU A 176 -7.87 -0.59 16.20
C GLU A 176 -6.94 -1.73 16.64
N HIS A 177 -6.31 -2.39 15.68
CA HIS A 177 -5.33 -3.46 15.91
C HIS A 177 -3.88 -3.01 15.68
N ASN A 178 -3.62 -1.71 15.59
CA ASN A 178 -2.30 -1.14 15.26
C ASN A 178 -1.72 -1.71 13.95
N LYS A 179 -2.57 -1.98 12.98
CA LYS A 179 -2.21 -2.43 11.63
C LYS A 179 -2.39 -1.28 10.65
N ASN A 180 -1.29 -0.68 10.24
CA ASN A 180 -1.29 0.43 9.30
C ASN A 180 -0.99 -0.06 7.87
N LEU A 181 -1.40 0.75 6.89
CA LEU A 181 -0.91 0.64 5.53
C LEU A 181 0.20 1.68 5.37
N ASP A 182 1.42 1.28 5.60
CA ASP A 182 2.61 2.13 5.60
C ASP A 182 3.81 1.41 4.98
N ALA A 183 4.95 2.11 4.89
CA ALA A 183 6.15 1.57 4.28
C ALA A 183 6.71 0.33 5.02
N VAL A 184 6.53 0.23 6.34
CA VAL A 184 6.95 -0.95 7.13
C VAL A 184 6.06 -2.14 6.79
N SER A 185 4.74 -1.95 6.77
CA SER A 185 3.79 -3.02 6.49
C SER A 185 3.98 -3.63 5.08
N GLN A 186 4.44 -2.83 4.12
CA GLN A 186 4.81 -3.30 2.79
C GLN A 186 6.03 -4.25 2.85
N ILE A 187 7.07 -3.88 3.61
CA ILE A 187 8.25 -4.73 3.79
C ILE A 187 7.88 -6.04 4.49
N GLU A 188 7.04 -5.99 5.52
CA GLU A 188 6.56 -7.18 6.25
C GLU A 188 5.72 -8.12 5.38
N ALA A 189 5.11 -7.59 4.34
CA ALA A 189 4.27 -8.35 3.41
C ALA A 189 5.06 -9.06 2.30
N LEU A 190 6.39 -8.83 2.20
CA LEU A 190 7.22 -9.49 1.20
C LEU A 190 7.49 -10.95 1.57
N GLY A 191 7.43 -11.82 0.56
CA GLY A 191 7.81 -13.22 0.62
C GLY A 191 8.97 -13.52 -0.34
N ASN A 192 9.51 -14.74 -0.28
CA ASN A 192 10.62 -15.15 -1.13
C ASN A 192 10.33 -15.01 -2.63
N ASP A 193 9.07 -15.13 -3.03
CA ASP A 193 8.65 -15.00 -4.44
C ASP A 193 8.72 -13.57 -4.97
N ASP A 194 8.76 -12.56 -4.10
CA ASP A 194 8.84 -11.15 -4.49
C ASP A 194 10.25 -10.74 -4.95
N TYR A 195 11.27 -11.52 -4.60
CA TYR A 195 12.69 -11.21 -4.89
C TYR A 195 13.23 -11.90 -6.16
N LYS A 196 12.36 -12.25 -7.08
CA LYS A 196 12.75 -12.96 -8.34
C LYS A 196 13.37 -12.03 -9.37
N ASP A 197 12.82 -10.82 -9.50
CA ASP A 197 13.33 -9.83 -10.44
C ASP A 197 14.65 -9.24 -9.92
N LYS A 198 15.63 -9.14 -10.81
CA LYS A 198 16.98 -8.65 -10.47
C LYS A 198 17.31 -7.32 -11.15
N ASN A 199 16.43 -6.84 -12.02
CA ASN A 199 16.61 -5.62 -12.78
C ASN A 199 15.35 -4.76 -12.75
N PHE A 200 15.54 -3.48 -12.99
CA PHE A 200 14.45 -2.54 -13.15
C PHE A 200 13.48 -2.96 -14.27
N ASN A 201 12.18 -2.90 -13.97
CA ASN A 201 11.11 -3.05 -14.95
C ASN A 201 10.11 -1.90 -14.76
N LEU A 202 9.90 -1.10 -15.81
CA LEU A 202 9.01 0.05 -15.77
C LEU A 202 7.56 -0.32 -15.43
N GLU A 203 7.08 -1.46 -15.91
CA GLU A 203 5.69 -1.91 -15.69
C GLU A 203 5.37 -2.13 -14.21
N THR A 204 6.37 -2.53 -13.40
CA THR A 204 6.18 -2.74 -11.96
C THR A 204 5.98 -1.44 -11.19
N THR A 205 6.24 -0.29 -11.80
CA THR A 205 6.23 1.03 -11.16
C THR A 205 4.95 1.83 -11.38
N PHE A 206 4.02 1.34 -12.21
CA PHE A 206 2.78 2.07 -12.47
C PHE A 206 1.80 1.95 -11.30
N PRO A 207 1.08 3.05 -10.98
CA PRO A 207 -0.03 2.99 -10.02
C PRO A 207 -1.15 2.07 -10.51
N ASP A 208 -1.82 1.42 -9.55
CA ASP A 208 -3.04 0.66 -9.83
C ASP A 208 -4.23 1.62 -10.03
N TYR A 209 -4.98 1.39 -11.08
CA TYR A 209 -6.26 2.04 -11.33
C TYR A 209 -7.35 0.98 -11.21
N ALA A 210 -8.43 1.32 -10.50
CA ALA A 210 -9.62 0.48 -10.52
C ALA A 210 -10.22 0.47 -11.94
N ASP A 211 -10.67 -0.68 -12.39
CA ASP A 211 -11.42 -0.77 -13.63
C ASP A 211 -12.70 0.05 -13.48
N HIS A 212 -12.86 1.08 -14.31
CA HIS A 212 -14.13 1.74 -14.49
C HIS A 212 -14.96 0.85 -15.41
N GLU A 213 -15.95 0.16 -14.88
CA GLU A 213 -17.05 -0.33 -15.72
C GLU A 213 -17.75 0.91 -16.27
N VAL A 214 -17.55 1.20 -17.57
CA VAL A 214 -18.21 2.24 -18.33
C VAL A 214 -19.62 1.80 -18.67
#